data_bc6d20beec40b4389e02802acbac8fd8
#
_entry.id   bc6d20beec40b4389e02802acbac8fd8
#
_cell.length_a   1.000
_cell.length_b   1.000
_cell.length_c   1.000
_cell.angle_alpha   90.00
_cell.angle_beta   90.00
_cell.angle_gamma   90.00
#
_symmetry.space_group_name_H-M   'P 1'
#
loop_
_entity.id
_entity.type
_entity.pdbx_description
1 polymer ?
#
loop_
_entity_poly.entity_id
_entity_poly.type
_entity_poly.pdbx_seq_one_letter_code
_entity_poly.pdbx_strand_id
1 'polypeptide(L)'
;MSNPAQSTVEGEASQPKQASLHGLNLAEVNAKLEKQSATERVQWSHDHFGNQVVLSSCFGAQAAVCLHMATTIMPDIQVILVDTGYLFPETYQFIDDLTERLKLNLRTYRAPMSPAWQEARFGKLWEQGLEGITAYNQMNKVEPMRRALEELHPKAWLAGLRRQQSSTRKRLNVLAVDQQVIKIHPIVDWTSKDVYGYLKQHDLPYHPLWHQGYLSIGDIHTTRKVDPGMSEEEARFFGLKRECGLHETANSCLLYTSDAAD
;
A
#
# COMPACT_ATOMS: atom_id res chain seq x y z
N MET A 1 -62.61 -34.95 10.38
CA MET A 1 -61.79 -33.96 11.03
C MET A 1 -60.35 -34.27 10.63
N SER A 2 -59.87 -33.63 9.58
CA SER A 2 -58.59 -33.96 8.95
C SER A 2 -57.63 -32.81 9.24
N ASN A 3 -56.48 -33.17 9.81
CA ASN A 3 -55.39 -32.28 10.13
C ASN A 3 -54.46 -32.11 8.91
N PRO A 4 -54.13 -30.91 8.41
CA PRO A 4 -53.18 -30.76 7.32
C PRO A 4 -51.75 -30.70 7.86
N ALA A 5 -50.88 -31.44 7.18
CA ALA A 5 -49.46 -31.54 7.40
C ALA A 5 -48.76 -30.20 7.19
N GLN A 6 -47.87 -29.85 8.13
CA GLN A 6 -46.91 -28.74 8.00
C GLN A 6 -45.75 -29.23 7.14
N SER A 7 -45.56 -28.60 6.00
CA SER A 7 -44.36 -28.73 5.17
C SER A 7 -43.29 -27.76 5.68
N THR A 8 -42.25 -28.30 6.28
CA THR A 8 -41.01 -27.56 6.60
C THR A 8 -40.24 -27.29 5.31
N VAL A 9 -40.17 -26.03 4.90
CA VAL A 9 -39.27 -25.56 3.87
C VAL A 9 -37.91 -25.34 4.54
N GLU A 10 -36.99 -26.26 4.31
CA GLU A 10 -35.56 -26.03 4.63
C GLU A 10 -35.03 -24.97 3.71
N GLY A 11 -34.78 -23.78 4.28
CA GLY A 11 -34.08 -22.70 3.59
C GLY A 11 -32.60 -23.08 3.42
N GLU A 12 -32.19 -23.41 2.21
CA GLU A 12 -30.78 -23.47 1.87
C GLU A 12 -30.13 -22.11 2.16
N ALA A 13 -29.26 -22.09 3.16
CA ALA A 13 -28.40 -20.95 3.44
C ALA A 13 -27.45 -20.79 2.26
N SER A 14 -27.70 -19.81 1.39
CA SER A 14 -26.84 -19.44 0.29
C SER A 14 -25.47 -19.04 0.85
N GLN A 15 -24.46 -19.86 0.57
CA GLN A 15 -23.05 -19.51 0.82
C GLN A 15 -22.75 -18.16 0.14
N PRO A 16 -22.01 -17.22 0.83
CA PRO A 16 -21.65 -15.97 0.22
C PRO A 16 -20.87 -16.27 -1.07
N LYS A 17 -21.31 -15.71 -2.21
CA LYS A 17 -20.62 -15.85 -3.49
C LYS A 17 -19.15 -15.45 -3.29
N GLN A 18 -18.25 -16.43 -3.42
CA GLN A 18 -16.81 -16.19 -3.33
C GLN A 18 -16.46 -15.11 -4.37
N ALA A 19 -15.87 -14.01 -3.90
CA ALA A 19 -15.50 -12.91 -4.77
C ALA A 19 -14.48 -13.41 -5.81
N SER A 20 -14.87 -13.47 -7.08
CA SER A 20 -13.97 -13.78 -8.21
C SER A 20 -13.65 -12.49 -8.96
N LEU A 21 -12.37 -12.30 -9.28
CA LEU A 21 -11.90 -11.19 -10.09
C LEU A 21 -10.89 -11.72 -11.11
N HIS A 22 -11.00 -11.31 -12.34
CA HIS A 22 -10.20 -11.83 -13.46
C HIS A 22 -10.19 -13.36 -13.59
N GLY A 23 -11.31 -14.02 -13.22
CA GLY A 23 -11.44 -15.48 -13.26
C GLY A 23 -10.79 -16.24 -12.10
N LEU A 24 -10.26 -15.53 -11.08
CA LEU A 24 -9.58 -16.11 -9.92
C LEU A 24 -10.53 -16.22 -8.72
N ASN A 25 -10.54 -17.37 -8.06
CA ASN A 25 -11.11 -17.52 -6.71
C ASN A 25 -10.11 -16.95 -5.69
N LEU A 26 -10.34 -15.74 -5.21
CA LEU A 26 -9.39 -15.02 -4.36
C LEU A 26 -9.10 -15.72 -3.03
N ALA A 27 -10.07 -16.43 -2.45
CA ALA A 27 -9.87 -17.14 -1.19
C ALA A 27 -8.91 -18.33 -1.38
N GLU A 28 -9.12 -19.11 -2.44
CA GLU A 28 -8.27 -20.24 -2.78
C GLU A 28 -6.85 -19.82 -3.16
N VAL A 29 -6.73 -18.77 -3.98
CA VAL A 29 -5.42 -18.23 -4.39
C VAL A 29 -4.69 -17.64 -3.19
N ASN A 30 -5.35 -16.91 -2.27
CA ASN A 30 -4.74 -16.45 -1.03
C ASN A 30 -4.19 -17.61 -0.19
N ALA A 31 -4.98 -18.67 0.01
CA ALA A 31 -4.55 -19.83 0.78
C ALA A 31 -3.32 -20.53 0.18
N LYS A 32 -3.19 -20.51 -1.15
CA LYS A 32 -2.01 -21.00 -1.86
C LYS A 32 -0.81 -20.08 -1.69
N LEU A 33 -0.99 -18.76 -1.96
CA LEU A 33 0.10 -17.79 -1.93
C LEU A 33 0.61 -17.53 -0.50
N GLU A 34 -0.20 -17.72 0.52
CA GLU A 34 0.22 -17.62 1.92
C GLU A 34 1.35 -18.60 2.27
N LYS A 35 1.41 -19.73 1.59
CA LYS A 35 2.46 -20.77 1.76
C LYS A 35 3.69 -20.57 0.88
N GLN A 36 3.67 -19.61 -0.03
CA GLN A 36 4.76 -19.32 -0.95
C GLN A 36 5.69 -18.22 -0.40
N SER A 37 6.93 -18.24 -0.86
CA SER A 37 7.89 -17.15 -0.59
C SER A 37 7.49 -15.86 -1.30
N ALA A 38 8.09 -14.75 -0.86
CA ALA A 38 7.87 -13.43 -1.48
C ALA A 38 8.22 -13.43 -2.98
N THR A 39 9.32 -14.07 -3.36
CA THR A 39 9.75 -14.19 -4.77
C THR A 39 8.75 -15.00 -5.59
N GLU A 40 8.25 -16.13 -5.05
CA GLU A 40 7.22 -16.94 -5.73
C GLU A 40 5.91 -16.17 -5.89
N ARG A 41 5.52 -15.30 -4.95
CA ARG A 41 4.35 -14.43 -5.06
C ARG A 41 4.50 -13.41 -6.18
N VAL A 42 5.70 -12.82 -6.33
CA VAL A 42 6.00 -11.91 -7.46
C VAL A 42 6.01 -12.67 -8.77
N GLN A 43 6.65 -13.86 -8.82
CA GLN A 43 6.65 -14.72 -10.02
C GLN A 43 5.23 -15.11 -10.42
N TRP A 44 4.39 -15.51 -9.44
CA TRP A 44 2.99 -15.82 -9.68
C TRP A 44 2.23 -14.64 -10.32
N SER A 45 2.51 -13.41 -9.87
CA SER A 45 1.86 -12.22 -10.44
C SER A 45 2.26 -12.01 -11.91
N HIS A 46 3.53 -12.24 -12.24
CA HIS A 46 4.03 -12.17 -13.61
C HIS A 46 3.41 -13.24 -14.50
N ASP A 47 3.38 -14.49 -14.04
CA ASP A 47 2.85 -15.63 -14.80
C ASP A 47 1.35 -15.48 -15.13
N HIS A 48 0.57 -14.82 -14.25
CA HIS A 48 -0.87 -14.65 -14.42
C HIS A 48 -1.26 -13.37 -15.17
N PHE A 49 -0.50 -12.29 -15.01
CA PHE A 49 -0.89 -10.97 -15.53
C PHE A 49 0.11 -10.37 -16.51
N GLY A 50 1.31 -10.95 -16.65
CA GLY A 50 2.35 -10.48 -17.58
C GLY A 50 2.65 -8.98 -17.36
N ASN A 51 2.61 -8.22 -18.44
CA ASN A 51 2.89 -6.79 -18.44
C ASN A 51 1.76 -5.92 -17.81
N GLN A 52 0.66 -6.55 -17.34
CA GLN A 52 -0.43 -5.84 -16.65
C GLN A 52 -0.23 -5.79 -15.13
N VAL A 53 1.02 -5.93 -14.68
CA VAL A 53 1.44 -5.75 -13.28
C VAL A 53 2.15 -4.41 -13.15
N VAL A 54 1.79 -3.66 -12.12
CA VAL A 54 2.52 -2.44 -11.70
C VAL A 54 3.02 -2.59 -10.27
N LEU A 55 4.02 -1.83 -9.88
CA LEU A 55 4.49 -1.71 -8.50
C LEU A 55 4.35 -0.26 -8.05
N SER A 56 3.81 0.00 -6.86
CA SER A 56 3.91 1.33 -6.25
C SER A 56 4.98 1.36 -5.16
N SER A 57 5.72 2.47 -5.10
CA SER A 57 6.69 2.72 -4.04
C SER A 57 6.61 4.17 -3.57
N CYS A 58 6.61 4.37 -2.25
CA CYS A 58 6.84 5.69 -1.64
C CYS A 58 8.32 5.95 -1.35
N PHE A 59 9.21 5.08 -1.79
CA PHE A 59 10.66 5.14 -1.52
C PHE A 59 11.01 5.35 -0.04
N GLY A 60 10.21 4.76 0.84
CA GLY A 60 10.45 4.79 2.29
C GLY A 60 11.65 3.94 2.71
N ALA A 61 11.83 3.79 4.02
CA ALA A 61 13.02 3.22 4.65
C ALA A 61 13.58 1.94 4.01
N GLN A 62 12.73 1.04 3.55
CA GLN A 62 13.08 -0.31 3.08
C GLN A 62 12.54 -0.58 1.66
N ALA A 63 12.30 0.47 0.88
CA ALA A 63 11.66 0.37 -0.44
C ALA A 63 12.47 -0.49 -1.44
N ALA A 64 13.79 -0.51 -1.32
CA ALA A 64 14.69 -1.26 -2.19
C ALA A 64 14.36 -2.76 -2.27
N VAL A 65 13.77 -3.36 -1.22
CA VAL A 65 13.38 -4.79 -1.20
C VAL A 65 12.40 -5.12 -2.33
N CYS A 66 11.23 -4.49 -2.33
CA CYS A 66 10.19 -4.79 -3.33
C CYS A 66 10.59 -4.30 -4.73
N LEU A 67 11.28 -3.17 -4.82
CA LEU A 67 11.81 -2.66 -6.09
C LEU A 67 12.76 -3.66 -6.73
N HIS A 68 13.76 -4.12 -6.01
CA HIS A 68 14.72 -5.11 -6.50
C HIS A 68 14.06 -6.45 -6.84
N MET A 69 13.21 -6.98 -5.94
CA MET A 69 12.54 -8.25 -6.16
C MET A 69 11.67 -8.22 -7.43
N ALA A 70 10.89 -7.16 -7.60
CA ALA A 70 10.01 -7.03 -8.75
C ALA A 70 10.80 -6.84 -10.06
N THR A 71 11.82 -5.98 -10.08
CA THR A 71 12.64 -5.74 -11.28
C THR A 71 13.55 -6.91 -11.66
N THR A 72 13.92 -7.76 -10.72
CA THR A 72 14.64 -9.00 -11.00
C THR A 72 13.79 -9.98 -11.82
N ILE A 73 12.49 -10.03 -11.56
CA ILE A 73 11.53 -10.94 -12.24
C ILE A 73 10.92 -10.25 -13.47
N MET A 74 10.60 -8.97 -13.37
CA MET A 74 9.97 -8.15 -14.40
C MET A 74 10.80 -6.88 -14.62
N PRO A 75 11.88 -6.93 -15.42
CA PRO A 75 12.79 -5.79 -15.59
C PRO A 75 12.11 -4.50 -16.09
N ASP A 76 11.05 -4.63 -16.87
CA ASP A 76 10.31 -3.50 -17.44
C ASP A 76 9.06 -3.09 -16.65
N ILE A 77 8.86 -3.65 -15.43
CA ILE A 77 7.69 -3.33 -14.61
C ILE A 77 7.57 -1.82 -14.38
N GLN A 78 6.36 -1.29 -14.61
CA GLN A 78 6.13 0.13 -14.33
C GLN A 78 6.06 0.36 -12.82
N VAL A 79 6.90 1.27 -12.33
CA VAL A 79 6.98 1.66 -10.93
C VAL A 79 6.27 3.00 -10.74
N ILE A 80 5.19 3.02 -9.98
CA ILE A 80 4.42 4.23 -9.69
C ILE A 80 4.99 4.91 -8.45
N LEU A 81 5.43 6.15 -8.62
CA LEU A 81 5.72 7.10 -7.54
C LEU A 81 4.59 8.13 -7.48
N VAL A 82 3.96 8.28 -6.34
CA VAL A 82 3.13 9.45 -6.04
C VAL A 82 3.99 10.47 -5.32
N ASP A 83 4.36 11.53 -6.03
CA ASP A 83 5.17 12.62 -5.50
C ASP A 83 4.26 13.77 -5.03
N THR A 84 4.23 13.99 -3.73
CA THR A 84 3.43 15.04 -3.10
C THR A 84 4.06 16.44 -3.25
N GLY A 85 5.34 16.50 -3.64
CA GLY A 85 6.14 17.73 -3.62
C GLY A 85 6.65 18.12 -2.22
N TYR A 86 6.42 17.27 -1.22
CA TYR A 86 6.83 17.46 0.17
C TYR A 86 7.72 16.33 0.69
N LEU A 87 8.32 15.54 -0.20
CA LEU A 87 9.27 14.50 0.22
C LEU A 87 10.57 15.13 0.72
N PHE A 88 11.30 14.39 1.57
CA PHE A 88 12.63 14.82 2.01
C PHE A 88 13.61 14.91 0.82
N PRO A 89 14.58 15.84 0.85
CA PRO A 89 15.65 15.87 -0.15
C PRO A 89 16.36 14.52 -0.29
N GLU A 90 16.61 13.84 0.82
CA GLU A 90 17.20 12.49 0.86
C GLU A 90 16.32 11.44 0.20
N THR A 91 14.99 11.62 0.22
CA THR A 91 14.07 10.73 -0.51
C THR A 91 14.21 10.93 -2.00
N TYR A 92 14.29 12.17 -2.49
CA TYR A 92 14.51 12.44 -3.91
C TYR A 92 15.84 11.87 -4.40
N GLN A 93 16.93 12.05 -3.64
CA GLN A 93 18.24 11.43 -3.96
C GLN A 93 18.13 9.89 -3.98
N PHE A 94 17.45 9.30 -3.01
CA PHE A 94 17.24 7.86 -2.95
C PHE A 94 16.40 7.31 -4.10
N ILE A 95 15.44 8.10 -4.61
CA ILE A 95 14.68 7.78 -5.83
C ILE A 95 15.60 7.72 -7.03
N ASP A 96 16.47 8.73 -7.21
CA ASP A 96 17.42 8.80 -8.32
C ASP A 96 18.42 7.63 -8.24
N ASP A 97 19.04 7.39 -7.09
CA ASP A 97 19.98 6.31 -6.85
C ASP A 97 19.39 4.93 -7.17
N LEU A 98 18.18 4.64 -6.66
CA LEU A 98 17.52 3.37 -6.93
C LEU A 98 17.04 3.25 -8.37
N THR A 99 16.61 4.35 -8.98
CA THR A 99 16.19 4.37 -10.39
C THR A 99 17.36 4.03 -11.31
N GLU A 100 18.54 4.61 -11.07
CA GLU A 100 19.74 4.30 -11.82
C GLU A 100 20.22 2.86 -11.57
N ARG A 101 20.33 2.47 -10.30
CA ARG A 101 20.86 1.16 -9.87
C ARG A 101 20.01 -0.01 -10.35
N LEU A 102 18.69 0.11 -10.23
CA LEU A 102 17.73 -0.95 -10.58
C LEU A 102 17.11 -0.77 -11.97
N LYS A 103 17.49 0.28 -12.71
CA LYS A 103 16.96 0.64 -14.03
C LYS A 103 15.43 0.72 -14.03
N LEU A 104 14.87 1.43 -13.05
CA LEU A 104 13.42 1.48 -12.85
C LEU A 104 12.70 2.17 -14.02
N ASN A 105 11.63 1.55 -14.51
CA ASN A 105 10.65 2.20 -15.39
C ASN A 105 9.71 3.07 -14.52
N LEU A 106 10.25 4.20 -14.02
CA LEU A 106 9.57 5.06 -13.05
C LEU A 106 8.51 5.94 -13.73
N ARG A 107 7.31 5.96 -13.16
CA ARG A 107 6.18 6.80 -13.53
C ARG A 107 5.79 7.67 -12.34
N THR A 108 5.97 8.98 -12.45
CA THR A 108 5.69 9.93 -11.37
C THR A 108 4.34 10.59 -11.57
N TYR A 109 3.48 10.49 -10.55
CA TYR A 109 2.16 11.13 -10.51
C TYR A 109 2.11 12.16 -9.38
N ARG A 110 1.50 13.31 -9.64
CA ARG A 110 1.41 14.45 -8.71
C ARG A 110 0.00 15.01 -8.71
N ALA A 111 -0.36 15.72 -7.64
CA ALA A 111 -1.56 16.53 -7.65
C ALA A 111 -1.47 17.57 -8.80
N PRO A 112 -2.60 17.90 -9.48
CA PRO A 112 -2.61 18.92 -10.54
C PRO A 112 -2.20 20.31 -10.02
N MET A 113 -2.50 20.60 -8.74
CA MET A 113 -2.16 21.85 -8.08
C MET A 113 -0.80 21.72 -7.38
N SER A 114 0.11 22.66 -7.62
CA SER A 114 1.42 22.66 -6.96
C SER A 114 1.30 22.85 -5.44
N PRO A 115 2.28 22.40 -4.64
CA PRO A 115 2.31 22.62 -3.19
C PRO A 115 2.07 24.08 -2.78
N ALA A 116 2.79 25.02 -3.38
CA ALA A 116 2.65 26.45 -3.09
C ALA A 116 1.24 26.98 -3.38
N TRP A 117 0.61 26.48 -4.45
CA TRP A 117 -0.75 26.88 -4.78
C TRP A 117 -1.77 26.28 -3.80
N GLN A 118 -1.57 25.03 -3.39
CA GLN A 118 -2.41 24.39 -2.35
C GLN A 118 -2.34 25.16 -1.03
N GLU A 119 -1.13 25.50 -0.57
CA GLU A 119 -0.94 26.26 0.67
C GLU A 119 -1.56 27.67 0.60
N ALA A 120 -1.41 28.35 -0.54
CA ALA A 120 -2.03 29.68 -0.73
C ALA A 120 -3.57 29.63 -0.70
N ARG A 121 -4.17 28.52 -1.17
CA ARG A 121 -5.62 28.37 -1.29
C ARG A 121 -6.26 27.79 -0.04
N PHE A 122 -5.64 26.82 0.59
CA PHE A 122 -6.22 26.02 1.67
C PHE A 122 -5.48 26.16 3.00
N GLY A 123 -4.31 26.85 3.01
CA GLY A 123 -3.38 26.82 4.12
C GLY A 123 -2.66 25.48 4.23
N LYS A 124 -1.98 25.26 5.32
CA LYS A 124 -1.29 24.00 5.61
C LYS A 124 -2.28 22.97 6.14
N LEU A 125 -2.84 22.16 5.25
CA LEU A 125 -3.88 21.19 5.59
C LEU A 125 -3.44 20.20 6.68
N TRP A 126 -2.16 19.83 6.76
CA TRP A 126 -1.63 18.93 7.80
C TRP A 126 -1.62 19.53 9.22
N GLU A 127 -1.83 20.85 9.35
CA GLU A 127 -1.97 21.55 10.63
C GLU A 127 -3.44 21.72 11.07
N GLN A 128 -4.39 21.26 10.24
CA GLN A 128 -5.84 21.42 10.43
C GLN A 128 -6.51 20.16 10.97
N GLY A 129 -5.81 19.40 11.80
CA GLY A 129 -6.33 18.18 12.42
C GLY A 129 -6.59 17.05 11.44
N LEU A 130 -7.44 16.11 11.86
CA LEU A 130 -7.71 14.88 11.08
C LEU A 130 -8.40 15.16 9.74
N GLU A 131 -9.31 16.12 9.69
CA GLU A 131 -10.01 16.50 8.45
C GLU A 131 -9.04 17.10 7.44
N GLY A 132 -8.17 18.01 7.87
CA GLY A 132 -7.14 18.59 7.02
C GLY A 132 -6.14 17.55 6.50
N ILE A 133 -5.68 16.63 7.35
CA ILE A 133 -4.82 15.50 6.95
C ILE A 133 -5.53 14.62 5.93
N THR A 134 -6.83 14.37 6.10
CA THR A 134 -7.62 13.56 5.19
C THR A 134 -7.76 14.25 3.83
N ALA A 135 -8.08 15.53 3.80
CA ALA A 135 -8.15 16.34 2.58
C ALA A 135 -6.79 16.40 1.86
N TYR A 136 -5.70 16.59 2.62
CA TYR A 136 -4.34 16.54 2.09
C TYR A 136 -4.02 15.19 1.42
N ASN A 137 -4.29 14.08 2.11
CA ASN A 137 -4.04 12.74 1.57
C ASN A 137 -4.89 12.46 0.34
N GLN A 138 -6.17 12.87 0.34
CA GLN A 138 -7.05 12.72 -0.81
C GLN A 138 -6.49 13.43 -2.05
N MET A 139 -6.04 14.68 -1.89
CA MET A 139 -5.54 15.52 -2.98
C MET A 139 -4.16 15.08 -3.48
N ASN A 140 -3.24 14.75 -2.57
CA ASN A 140 -1.83 14.54 -2.90
C ASN A 140 -1.43 13.07 -3.05
N LYS A 141 -2.29 12.12 -2.64
CA LYS A 141 -1.96 10.68 -2.65
C LYS A 141 -3.03 9.84 -3.33
N VAL A 142 -4.26 9.93 -2.87
CA VAL A 142 -5.36 9.07 -3.36
C VAL A 142 -5.71 9.39 -4.80
N GLU A 143 -5.94 10.67 -5.11
CA GLU A 143 -6.28 11.11 -6.48
C GLU A 143 -5.17 10.77 -7.49
N PRO A 144 -3.89 11.15 -7.25
CA PRO A 144 -2.81 10.81 -8.17
C PRO A 144 -2.63 9.29 -8.36
N MET A 145 -2.80 8.49 -7.31
CA MET A 145 -2.72 7.03 -7.43
C MET A 145 -3.89 6.45 -8.22
N ARG A 146 -5.12 6.94 -7.99
CA ARG A 146 -6.29 6.54 -8.75
C ARG A 146 -6.10 6.83 -10.24
N ARG A 147 -5.62 8.03 -10.59
CA ARG A 147 -5.31 8.41 -11.97
C ARG A 147 -4.21 7.55 -12.59
N ALA A 148 -3.18 7.18 -11.81
CA ALA A 148 -2.15 6.24 -12.26
C ALA A 148 -2.75 4.88 -12.63
N LEU A 149 -3.61 4.32 -11.79
CA LEU A 149 -4.27 3.05 -12.06
C LEU A 149 -5.26 3.15 -13.24
N GLU A 150 -5.96 4.27 -13.38
CA GLU A 150 -6.85 4.53 -14.53
C GLU A 150 -6.07 4.69 -15.85
N GLU A 151 -4.89 5.31 -15.84
CA GLU A 151 -4.08 5.51 -17.05
C GLU A 151 -3.35 4.22 -17.48
N LEU A 152 -2.81 3.48 -16.51
CA LEU A 152 -2.00 2.29 -16.78
C LEU A 152 -2.83 1.02 -16.96
N HIS A 153 -4.10 1.03 -16.54
CA HIS A 153 -5.03 -0.11 -16.62
C HIS A 153 -4.43 -1.46 -16.13
N PRO A 154 -3.76 -1.52 -14.97
CA PRO A 154 -3.18 -2.78 -14.52
C PRO A 154 -4.27 -3.75 -14.06
N LYS A 155 -4.01 -5.06 -14.18
CA LYS A 155 -4.81 -6.10 -13.52
C LYS A 155 -4.31 -6.41 -12.11
N ALA A 156 -3.01 -6.21 -11.88
CA ALA A 156 -2.38 -6.45 -10.58
C ALA A 156 -1.47 -5.29 -10.16
N TRP A 157 -1.41 -5.05 -8.86
CA TRP A 157 -0.65 -3.98 -8.23
C TRP A 157 0.15 -4.52 -7.05
N LEU A 158 1.47 -4.59 -7.19
CA LEU A 158 2.40 -4.95 -6.11
C LEU A 158 2.56 -3.78 -5.13
N ALA A 159 2.49 -4.08 -3.83
CA ALA A 159 2.72 -3.11 -2.76
C ALA A 159 3.51 -3.73 -1.60
N GLY A 160 4.56 -3.05 -1.15
CA GLY A 160 5.49 -3.51 -0.11
C GLY A 160 4.96 -3.40 1.32
N LEU A 161 3.70 -3.76 1.56
CA LEU A 161 3.09 -3.73 2.88
C LEU A 161 3.41 -4.99 3.68
N ARG A 162 3.61 -4.83 5.00
CA ARG A 162 3.88 -5.93 5.95
C ARG A 162 2.94 -5.87 7.14
N ARG A 163 2.53 -7.03 7.65
CA ARG A 163 1.67 -7.16 8.86
C ARG A 163 2.30 -6.52 10.09
N GLN A 164 3.63 -6.56 10.20
CA GLN A 164 4.35 -6.01 11.36
C GLN A 164 4.45 -4.49 11.39
N GLN A 165 4.10 -3.78 10.29
CA GLN A 165 4.28 -2.33 10.23
C GLN A 165 3.26 -1.54 11.04
N SER A 166 2.07 -2.10 11.29
CA SER A 166 1.04 -1.45 12.08
C SER A 166 -0.04 -2.41 12.57
N SER A 167 -0.77 -1.97 13.59
CA SER A 167 -1.93 -2.68 14.15
C SER A 167 -3.03 -2.89 13.08
N THR A 168 -3.23 -1.90 12.22
CA THR A 168 -4.22 -1.93 11.13
C THR A 168 -3.93 -2.99 10.06
N ARG A 169 -2.66 -3.41 9.94
CA ARG A 169 -2.19 -4.37 8.93
C ARG A 169 -2.11 -5.82 9.40
N LYS A 170 -2.38 -6.10 10.67
CA LYS A 170 -2.25 -7.45 11.24
C LYS A 170 -3.01 -8.54 10.47
N ARG A 171 -4.14 -8.17 9.85
CA ARG A 171 -5.01 -9.10 9.09
C ARG A 171 -4.86 -8.96 7.57
N LEU A 172 -3.80 -8.31 7.10
CA LEU A 172 -3.57 -8.12 5.67
C LEU A 172 -3.32 -9.46 4.98
N ASN A 173 -4.08 -9.75 3.93
CA ASN A 173 -3.89 -10.93 3.09
C ASN A 173 -2.78 -10.68 2.06
N VAL A 174 -2.27 -11.76 1.47
CA VAL A 174 -1.35 -11.68 0.31
C VAL A 174 -2.04 -10.96 -0.85
N LEU A 175 -3.30 -11.33 -1.15
CA LEU A 175 -4.15 -10.67 -2.15
C LEU A 175 -5.26 -9.89 -1.48
N ALA A 176 -5.49 -8.68 -1.97
CA ALA A 176 -6.66 -7.86 -1.70
C ALA A 176 -7.23 -7.34 -3.03
N VAL A 177 -8.45 -6.81 -3.02
CA VAL A 177 -9.05 -6.13 -4.18
C VAL A 177 -9.17 -4.67 -3.89
N ASP A 178 -8.73 -3.85 -4.82
CA ASP A 178 -8.86 -2.41 -4.78
C ASP A 178 -9.32 -1.92 -6.16
N GLN A 179 -10.55 -1.40 -6.28
CA GLN A 179 -11.12 -0.82 -7.50
C GLN A 179 -10.93 -1.69 -8.76
N GLN A 180 -11.22 -2.98 -8.72
CA GLN A 180 -11.05 -3.93 -9.83
C GLN A 180 -9.59 -4.33 -10.12
N VAL A 181 -8.62 -3.88 -9.33
CA VAL A 181 -7.22 -4.29 -9.41
C VAL A 181 -6.93 -5.30 -8.29
N ILE A 182 -6.21 -6.36 -8.58
CA ILE A 182 -5.73 -7.31 -7.58
C ILE A 182 -4.46 -6.72 -6.94
N LYS A 183 -4.57 -6.30 -5.70
CA LYS A 183 -3.44 -5.80 -4.92
C LYS A 183 -2.71 -6.97 -4.29
N ILE A 184 -1.40 -7.03 -4.49
CA ILE A 184 -0.55 -8.14 -4.05
C ILE A 184 0.50 -7.60 -3.07
N HIS A 185 0.63 -8.26 -1.92
CA HIS A 185 1.60 -7.91 -0.89
C HIS A 185 2.67 -9.00 -0.78
N PRO A 186 3.73 -8.98 -1.59
CA PRO A 186 4.68 -10.09 -1.67
C PRO A 186 5.37 -10.39 -0.33
N ILE A 187 5.70 -9.36 0.42
CA ILE A 187 6.44 -9.45 1.69
C ILE A 187 5.54 -9.28 2.92
N VAL A 188 4.24 -9.57 2.81
CA VAL A 188 3.23 -9.30 3.84
C VAL A 188 3.56 -9.92 5.21
N ASP A 189 4.18 -11.06 5.22
CA ASP A 189 4.59 -11.88 6.39
C ASP A 189 6.03 -11.63 6.84
N TRP A 190 6.80 -10.80 6.12
CA TRP A 190 8.20 -10.54 6.46
C TRP A 190 8.35 -9.74 7.74
N THR A 191 9.32 -10.17 8.54
CA THR A 191 9.80 -9.45 9.71
C THR A 191 10.84 -8.40 9.32
N SER A 192 11.20 -7.52 10.26
CA SER A 192 12.33 -6.59 10.05
C SER A 192 13.66 -7.33 9.87
N LYS A 193 13.79 -8.54 10.45
CA LYS A 193 14.97 -9.41 10.26
C LYS A 193 15.05 -9.93 8.82
N ASP A 194 13.92 -10.34 8.24
CA ASP A 194 13.87 -10.83 6.86
C ASP A 194 14.23 -9.72 5.87
N VAL A 195 13.68 -8.52 6.08
CA VAL A 195 14.00 -7.33 5.29
C VAL A 195 15.50 -7.01 5.38
N TYR A 196 16.06 -6.99 6.59
CA TYR A 196 17.50 -6.75 6.79
C TYR A 196 18.34 -7.82 6.08
N GLY A 197 17.97 -9.10 6.22
CA GLY A 197 18.65 -10.22 5.57
C GLY A 197 18.68 -10.07 4.05
N TYR A 198 17.54 -9.71 3.46
CA TYR A 198 17.43 -9.51 2.03
C TYR A 198 18.26 -8.31 1.52
N LEU A 199 18.16 -7.16 2.18
CA LEU A 199 18.96 -5.98 1.84
C LEU A 199 20.45 -6.27 1.88
N LYS A 200 20.91 -6.97 2.93
CA LYS A 200 22.31 -7.37 3.09
C LYS A 200 22.75 -8.38 2.02
N GLN A 201 21.93 -9.38 1.74
CA GLN A 201 22.23 -10.43 0.75
C GLN A 201 22.42 -9.86 -0.66
N HIS A 202 21.64 -8.85 -1.02
CA HIS A 202 21.64 -8.23 -2.35
C HIS A 202 22.39 -6.89 -2.40
N ASP A 203 23.13 -6.56 -1.34
CA ASP A 203 23.86 -5.29 -1.21
C ASP A 203 22.99 -4.06 -1.50
N LEU A 204 21.76 -4.04 -1.02
CA LEU A 204 20.81 -2.97 -1.25
C LEU A 204 20.83 -1.95 -0.11
N PRO A 205 20.69 -0.65 -0.42
CA PRO A 205 20.72 0.39 0.59
C PRO A 205 19.39 0.50 1.35
N TYR A 206 19.49 0.89 2.63
CA TYR A 206 18.40 1.56 3.32
C TYR A 206 18.29 3.01 2.84
N HIS A 207 17.13 3.61 3.02
CA HIS A 207 16.97 5.05 2.86
C HIS A 207 17.95 5.81 3.78
N PRO A 208 18.61 6.90 3.33
CA PRO A 208 19.62 7.61 4.13
C PRO A 208 19.14 8.05 5.52
N LEU A 209 17.89 8.46 5.66
CA LEU A 209 17.30 8.87 6.94
C LEU A 209 17.10 7.71 7.93
N TRP A 210 17.16 6.44 7.49
CA TRP A 210 17.07 5.29 8.39
C TRP A 210 18.11 5.34 9.50
N HIS A 211 19.35 5.63 9.13
CA HIS A 211 20.46 5.74 10.10
C HIS A 211 20.35 6.95 11.02
N GLN A 212 19.43 7.85 10.75
CA GLN A 212 19.14 9.01 11.57
C GLN A 212 17.93 8.81 12.51
N GLY A 213 17.35 7.59 12.56
CA GLY A 213 16.25 7.23 13.44
C GLY A 213 14.85 7.41 12.82
N TYR A 214 14.75 7.57 11.49
CA TYR A 214 13.46 7.58 10.80
C TYR A 214 13.08 6.16 10.37
N LEU A 215 12.23 5.49 11.13
CA LEU A 215 11.81 4.11 10.82
C LEU A 215 10.69 4.06 9.79
N SER A 216 9.87 5.10 9.70
CA SER A 216 8.81 5.26 8.70
C SER A 216 8.96 6.63 8.05
N ILE A 217 9.11 6.67 6.71
CA ILE A 217 9.43 7.88 5.96
C ILE A 217 8.32 8.17 4.96
N GLY A 218 7.91 9.42 4.88
CA GLY A 218 6.95 9.97 3.92
C GLY A 218 7.19 11.47 3.77
N ASP A 219 6.14 12.31 3.79
CA ASP A 219 6.30 13.76 3.66
C ASP A 219 6.97 14.37 4.88
N ILE A 220 7.77 15.42 4.69
CA ILE A 220 8.55 16.11 5.73
C ILE A 220 7.66 16.51 6.91
N HIS A 221 6.52 17.13 6.65
CA HIS A 221 5.64 17.71 7.66
C HIS A 221 4.81 16.68 8.44
N THR A 222 4.72 15.43 7.95
CA THR A 222 3.97 14.33 8.62
C THR A 222 4.85 13.18 9.07
N THR A 223 6.16 13.38 9.11
CA THR A 223 7.15 12.36 9.49
C THR A 223 8.08 12.92 10.55
N ARG A 224 8.33 12.16 11.62
CA ARG A 224 9.32 12.49 12.64
C ARG A 224 10.19 11.31 13.00
N LYS A 225 11.31 11.56 13.64
CA LYS A 225 12.16 10.52 14.24
C LYS A 225 11.39 9.75 15.30
N VAL A 226 11.75 8.50 15.50
CA VAL A 226 11.22 7.70 16.60
C VAL A 226 12.07 7.96 17.84
N ASP A 227 11.47 8.52 18.87
CA ASP A 227 12.09 8.71 20.17
C ASP A 227 12.06 7.41 21.00
N PRO A 228 12.94 7.23 22.00
CA PRO A 228 12.91 6.09 22.88
C PRO A 228 11.52 5.88 23.52
N GLY A 229 10.91 4.72 23.30
CA GLY A 229 9.57 4.39 23.78
C GLY A 229 8.43 4.72 22.84
N MET A 230 8.68 5.42 21.73
CA MET A 230 7.67 5.72 20.70
C MET A 230 7.54 4.55 19.74
N SER A 231 6.32 4.27 19.30
CA SER A 231 6.04 3.31 18.21
C SER A 231 6.28 3.94 16.83
N GLU A 232 6.49 3.08 15.80
CA GLU A 232 6.55 3.56 14.41
C GLU A 232 5.24 4.24 13.97
N GLU A 233 4.10 3.86 14.56
CA GLU A 233 2.80 4.44 14.26
C GLU A 233 2.71 5.91 14.68
N GLU A 234 3.24 6.24 15.86
CA GLU A 234 3.24 7.60 16.40
C GLU A 234 4.20 8.54 15.65
N ALA A 235 5.18 8.00 14.92
CA ALA A 235 6.10 8.78 14.10
C ALA A 235 5.46 9.34 12.80
N ARG A 236 4.21 8.98 12.51
CA ARG A 236 3.49 9.42 11.30
C ARG A 236 2.22 10.18 11.66
N PHE A 237 1.94 11.24 10.89
CA PHE A 237 0.72 12.05 11.01
C PHE A 237 0.40 12.46 12.45
N PHE A 238 1.42 12.73 13.25
CA PHE A 238 1.29 13.12 14.67
C PHE A 238 0.54 12.10 15.55
N GLY A 239 0.51 10.82 15.11
CA GLY A 239 -0.28 9.76 15.76
C GLY A 239 -1.77 9.79 15.46
N LEU A 240 -2.29 10.77 14.72
CA LEU A 240 -3.72 10.92 14.41
C LEU A 240 -4.21 9.93 13.34
N LYS A 241 -3.33 9.51 12.45
CA LYS A 241 -3.64 8.57 11.37
C LYS A 241 -2.42 7.71 11.05
N ARG A 242 -2.62 6.44 10.78
CA ARG A 242 -1.50 5.55 10.40
C ARG A 242 -1.35 5.43 8.89
N GLU A 243 -2.44 5.23 8.19
CA GLU A 243 -2.41 5.02 6.74
C GLU A 243 -2.42 6.35 5.98
N CYS A 244 -1.62 6.41 4.94
CA CYS A 244 -1.48 7.63 4.13
C CYS A 244 -2.55 7.75 3.01
N GLY A 245 -3.54 6.88 2.99
CA GLY A 245 -4.59 6.87 1.98
C GLY A 245 -4.25 6.08 0.71
N LEU A 246 -2.97 5.90 0.34
CA LEU A 246 -2.57 5.10 -0.83
C LEU A 246 -3.01 3.63 -0.75
N HIS A 247 -3.21 3.13 0.47
CA HIS A 247 -3.51 1.74 0.73
C HIS A 247 -4.83 1.54 1.49
N GLU A 248 -5.60 2.61 1.70
CA GLU A 248 -6.96 2.52 2.24
C GLU A 248 -7.89 2.01 1.13
N THR A 249 -8.59 0.91 1.39
CA THR A 249 -9.67 0.45 0.49
C THR A 249 -10.88 1.34 0.67
N ALA A 250 -11.69 1.53 -0.39
CA ALA A 250 -12.90 2.36 -0.36
C ALA A 250 -13.88 1.96 0.77
N ASN A 251 -13.80 0.73 1.29
CA ASN A 251 -14.60 0.24 2.41
C ASN A 251 -14.10 0.65 3.80
N SER A 252 -12.88 1.12 3.96
CA SER A 252 -12.37 1.57 5.26
C SER A 252 -12.89 2.94 5.68
N CYS A 253 -13.41 3.72 4.75
CA CYS A 253 -14.02 5.03 5.02
C CYS A 253 -15.40 4.94 5.70
N LEU A 254 -16.08 3.78 5.64
CA LEU A 254 -17.43 3.59 6.20
C LEU A 254 -17.44 3.08 7.66
N LEU A 255 -16.30 2.71 8.22
CA LEU A 255 -16.25 2.17 9.59
C LEU A 255 -16.08 3.24 10.70
N TYR A 256 -15.90 4.51 10.33
CA TYR A 256 -15.71 5.60 11.31
C TYR A 256 -16.97 6.45 11.57
N THR A 257 -18.15 6.09 11.03
CA THR A 257 -19.38 6.87 11.21
C THR A 257 -20.46 6.23 12.06
N SER A 258 -20.20 5.12 12.79
CA SER A 258 -21.25 4.42 13.54
C SER A 258 -21.14 4.37 15.06
N ASP A 259 -20.13 5.02 15.69
CA ASP A 259 -19.98 4.99 17.17
C ASP A 259 -19.96 6.36 17.83
N ALA A 260 -20.75 7.31 17.32
CA ALA A 260 -20.99 8.58 17.98
C ALA A 260 -22.50 8.90 18.03
N ALA A 261 -23.27 8.01 18.69
CA ALA A 261 -24.63 8.31 19.16
C ALA A 261 -25.01 7.27 20.22
N ASP A 262 -24.65 7.57 21.49
CA ASP A 262 -25.44 7.35 22.72
C ASP A 262 -24.82 8.17 23.87
#